data_468ec1c5fd833b1ae91ea7544300c9ad
#
_entry.id   468ec1c5fd833b1ae91ea7544300c9ad
#
_cell.length_a   1.000
_cell.length_b   1.000
_cell.length_c   1.000
_cell.angle_alpha   90.00
_cell.angle_beta   90.00
_cell.angle_gamma   90.00
#
_symmetry.space_group_name_H-M   'P 1'
#
loop_
_entity.id
_entity.type
_entity.pdbx_description
1 polymer ?
#
loop_
_entity_poly.entity_id
_entity_poly.type
_entity_poly.pdbx_seq_one_letter_code
_entity_poly.pdbx_strand_id
1 'polypeptide(L)'
;ARPAGTPFWHEGKLYRPAQDCGFTYGGAVVINRIDCLSPAYFRETVVGRVEPDPGWPYPSGIHTLNGWGDCTLVDGKRYVWAPDVIVSRITRKLGRALSRRAAGAGLSPQESCNHG
;
A
#
# COMPACT_ATOMS: atom_id res chain seq x y z
N ALA A 1 -4.27 -11.29 0.32
CA ALA A 1 -3.30 -10.39 0.97
C ALA A 1 -2.46 -9.70 -0.10
N ARG A 2 -2.14 -8.42 0.09
CA ARG A 2 -1.32 -7.64 -0.85
C ARG A 2 0.13 -8.14 -0.81
N PRO A 3 0.85 -8.18 -1.94
CA PRO A 3 2.28 -8.46 -1.93
C PRO A 3 3.04 -7.46 -1.06
N ALA A 4 4.01 -7.96 -0.31
CA ALA A 4 4.88 -7.14 0.53
C ALA A 4 6.37 -7.28 0.15
N GLY A 5 6.66 -7.89 -0.98
CA GLY A 5 8.01 -8.08 -1.47
C GLY A 5 8.08 -9.14 -2.56
N THR A 6 9.27 -9.35 -3.07
CA THR A 6 9.55 -10.36 -4.09
C THR A 6 9.49 -11.76 -3.48
N PRO A 7 8.79 -12.73 -4.11
CA PRO A 7 8.88 -14.14 -3.71
C PRO A 7 10.33 -14.64 -3.79
N PHE A 8 10.69 -15.54 -2.88
CA PHE A 8 12.04 -16.09 -2.79
C PHE A 8 12.03 -17.59 -2.54
N TRP A 9 13.09 -18.26 -2.96
CA TRP A 9 13.32 -19.67 -2.69
C TRP A 9 14.18 -19.86 -1.44
N HIS A 10 13.80 -20.79 -0.60
CA HIS A 10 14.58 -21.22 0.56
C HIS A 10 14.37 -22.71 0.79
N GLU A 11 15.43 -23.49 0.87
CA GLU A 11 15.41 -24.94 1.08
C GLU A 11 14.43 -25.68 0.11
N GLY A 12 14.47 -25.29 -1.15
CA GLY A 12 13.64 -25.92 -2.21
C GLY A 12 12.14 -25.58 -2.14
N LYS A 13 11.74 -24.61 -1.30
CA LYS A 13 10.36 -24.15 -1.19
C LYS A 13 10.26 -22.68 -1.58
N LEU A 14 9.13 -22.31 -2.16
CA LEU A 14 8.85 -20.93 -2.56
C LEU A 14 8.08 -20.21 -1.46
N TYR A 15 8.55 -19.03 -1.11
CA TYR A 15 7.93 -18.17 -0.10
C TYR A 15 7.51 -16.84 -0.71
N ARG A 16 6.45 -16.26 -0.17
CA ARG A 16 5.89 -14.98 -0.60
C ARG A 16 5.62 -14.07 0.59
N PRO A 17 6.29 -12.91 0.69
CA PRO A 17 5.91 -11.87 1.65
C PRO A 17 4.56 -11.27 1.28
N ALA A 18 3.69 -11.08 2.26
CA ALA A 18 2.40 -10.44 2.10
C ALA A 18 2.11 -9.48 3.25
N GLN A 19 1.34 -8.42 2.98
CA GLN A 19 0.96 -7.46 4.01
C GLN A 19 -0.13 -8.04 4.91
N ASP A 20 0.06 -7.91 6.21
CA ASP A 20 -1.01 -8.06 7.17
C ASP A 20 -1.59 -6.68 7.50
N CYS A 21 -2.81 -6.47 7.08
CA CYS A 21 -3.55 -5.23 7.29
C CYS A 21 -4.70 -5.40 8.30
N GLY A 22 -4.65 -6.42 9.17
CA GLY A 22 -5.73 -6.76 10.07
C GLY A 22 -6.10 -5.65 11.06
N PHE A 23 -5.11 -4.94 11.60
CA PHE A 23 -5.33 -3.83 12.53
C PHE A 23 -5.05 -2.46 11.91
N THR A 24 -4.05 -2.37 11.04
CA THR A 24 -3.66 -1.14 10.36
C THR A 24 -3.01 -1.46 9.04
N TYR A 25 -3.18 -0.57 8.06
CA TYR A 25 -2.51 -0.71 6.78
C TYR A 25 -0.98 -0.73 6.95
N GLY A 26 -0.35 -1.80 6.45
CA GLY A 26 1.09 -1.99 6.59
C GLY A 26 1.53 -2.17 8.04
N GLY A 27 0.75 -2.89 8.86
CA GLY A 27 1.08 -3.16 10.24
C GLY A 27 2.19 -4.17 10.41
N ALA A 28 2.19 -5.22 9.60
CA ALA A 28 3.17 -6.31 9.64
C ALA A 28 3.32 -6.96 8.27
N VAL A 29 4.34 -7.80 8.11
CA VAL A 29 4.52 -8.68 6.96
C VAL A 29 4.38 -10.13 7.40
N VAL A 30 3.53 -10.89 6.73
CA VAL A 30 3.45 -12.35 6.89
C VAL A 30 4.25 -13.03 5.79
N ILE A 31 4.91 -14.12 6.12
CA ILE A 31 5.61 -14.97 5.18
C ILE A 31 4.74 -16.19 4.90
N ASN A 32 4.29 -16.30 3.67
CA ASN A 32 3.52 -17.44 3.20
C ASN A 32 4.43 -18.41 2.44
N ARG A 33 4.35 -19.69 2.78
CA ARG A 33 4.93 -20.75 1.96
C ARG A 33 3.93 -21.15 0.90
N ILE A 34 4.34 -21.17 -0.35
CA ILE A 34 3.51 -21.65 -1.46
C ILE A 34 3.61 -23.17 -1.50
N ASP A 35 2.51 -23.83 -1.17
CA ASP A 35 2.43 -25.30 -1.12
C ASP A 35 1.99 -25.88 -2.47
N CYS A 36 1.20 -25.13 -3.23
CA CYS A 36 0.78 -25.51 -4.57
C CYS A 36 0.60 -24.28 -5.44
N LEU A 37 1.17 -24.32 -6.62
CA LEU A 37 1.04 -23.27 -7.65
C LEU A 37 0.81 -23.92 -9.00
N SER A 38 -0.42 -23.87 -9.48
CA SER A 38 -0.81 -24.33 -10.83
C SER A 38 -1.84 -23.38 -11.43
N PRO A 39 -2.08 -23.40 -12.73
CA PRO A 39 -3.10 -22.56 -13.34
C PRO A 39 -4.52 -22.77 -12.80
N ALA A 40 -4.81 -23.97 -12.27
CA ALA A 40 -6.12 -24.35 -11.76
C ALA A 40 -6.23 -24.30 -10.25
N TYR A 41 -5.10 -24.28 -9.52
CA TYR A 41 -5.11 -24.40 -8.06
C TYR A 41 -3.94 -23.67 -7.42
N PHE A 42 -4.24 -22.90 -6.38
CA PHE A 42 -3.26 -22.20 -5.56
C PHE A 42 -3.51 -22.48 -4.08
N ARG A 43 -2.45 -22.82 -3.35
CA ARG A 43 -2.48 -22.97 -1.90
C ARG A 43 -1.23 -22.42 -1.27
N GLU A 44 -1.41 -21.64 -0.22
CA GLU A 44 -0.32 -21.11 0.60
C GLU A 44 -0.62 -21.29 2.08
N THR A 45 0.42 -21.38 2.88
CA THR A 45 0.36 -21.51 4.34
C THR A 45 1.20 -20.40 4.98
N VAL A 46 0.64 -19.69 5.94
CA VAL A 46 1.40 -18.72 6.75
C VAL A 46 2.39 -19.48 7.62
N VAL A 47 3.67 -19.18 7.49
CA VAL A 47 4.75 -19.84 8.23
C VAL A 47 5.54 -18.91 9.13
N GLY A 48 5.36 -17.60 8.96
CA GLY A 48 6.05 -16.61 9.77
C GLY A 48 5.36 -15.23 9.70
N ARG A 49 5.73 -14.40 10.67
CA ARG A 49 5.25 -13.02 10.77
C ARG A 49 6.40 -12.12 11.19
N VAL A 50 6.56 -11.01 10.53
CA VAL A 50 7.55 -9.99 10.85
C VAL A 50 6.81 -8.75 11.31
N GLU A 51 6.98 -8.41 12.57
CA GLU A 51 6.39 -7.23 13.21
C GLU A 51 7.48 -6.18 13.49
N PRO A 52 7.12 -4.90 13.53
CA PRO A 52 8.08 -3.88 13.94
C PRO A 52 8.42 -4.04 15.42
N ASP A 53 9.68 -3.87 15.75
CA ASP A 53 10.12 -3.82 17.14
C ASP A 53 9.74 -2.44 17.74
N PRO A 54 9.15 -2.40 18.95
CA PRO A 54 8.84 -1.14 19.63
C PRO A 54 10.06 -0.24 19.87
N GLY A 55 11.26 -0.82 19.95
CA GLY A 55 12.53 -0.10 20.10
C GLY A 55 13.10 0.47 18.79
N TRP A 56 12.50 0.17 17.64
CA TRP A 56 12.97 0.69 16.36
C TRP A 56 12.56 2.15 16.14
N PRO A 57 13.29 2.89 15.29
CA PRO A 57 12.89 4.26 14.91
C PRO A 57 11.52 4.33 14.21
N TYR A 58 11.02 3.19 13.71
CA TYR A 58 9.77 3.06 12.95
C TYR A 58 8.89 1.94 13.53
N PRO A 59 8.33 2.13 14.73
CA PRO A 59 7.64 1.05 15.46
C PRO A 59 6.19 0.82 15.03
N SER A 60 5.66 1.63 14.10
CA SER A 60 4.22 1.64 13.80
C SER A 60 3.81 0.68 12.67
N GLY A 61 4.75 0.02 12.02
CA GLY A 61 4.46 -0.95 10.99
C GLY A 61 5.65 -1.24 10.08
N ILE A 62 5.56 -2.38 9.37
CA ILE A 62 6.42 -2.80 8.29
C ILE A 62 5.54 -3.03 7.07
N HIS A 63 5.89 -2.42 5.95
CA HIS A 63 5.06 -2.45 4.75
C HIS A 63 5.62 -3.38 3.67
N THR A 64 6.96 -3.44 3.53
CA THR A 64 7.64 -4.31 2.58
C THR A 64 8.83 -5.02 3.21
N LEU A 65 9.15 -6.20 2.66
CA LEU A 65 10.33 -6.98 3.02
C LEU A 65 10.92 -7.58 1.75
N ASN A 66 12.20 -7.28 1.47
CA ASN A 66 12.92 -7.78 0.32
C ASN A 66 14.33 -8.24 0.71
N GLY A 67 14.85 -9.24 0.01
CA GLY A 67 16.25 -9.62 0.09
C GLY A 67 17.09 -8.92 -0.97
N TRP A 68 18.31 -8.53 -0.62
CA TRP A 68 19.30 -8.05 -1.56
C TRP A 68 20.70 -8.47 -1.12
N GLY A 69 21.28 -9.44 -1.83
CA GLY A 69 22.51 -10.10 -1.37
C GLY A 69 22.33 -10.72 0.00
N ASP A 70 23.24 -10.43 0.92
CA ASP A 70 23.17 -10.90 2.31
C ASP A 70 22.33 -9.97 3.23
N CYS A 71 21.67 -8.97 2.66
CA CYS A 71 20.87 -7.99 3.39
C CYS A 71 19.39 -8.24 3.23
N THR A 72 18.64 -7.99 4.29
CA THR A 72 17.19 -7.87 4.24
C THR A 72 16.80 -6.40 4.33
N LEU A 73 16.05 -5.93 3.34
CA LEU A 73 15.54 -4.57 3.28
C LEU A 73 14.10 -4.56 3.77
N VAL A 74 13.83 -3.71 4.73
CA VAL A 74 12.47 -3.46 5.23
C VAL A 74 12.18 -1.98 5.20
N ASP A 75 10.95 -1.59 4.85
CA ASP A 75 10.48 -0.25 5.09
C ASP A 75 9.67 -0.21 6.39
N GLY A 76 9.90 0.81 7.18
CA GLY A 76 9.22 1.01 8.45
C GLY A 76 8.34 2.25 8.44
N LYS A 77 7.30 2.21 9.24
CA LYS A 77 6.34 3.30 9.42
C LYS A 77 6.37 3.83 10.84
N ARG A 78 6.28 5.15 11.00
CA ARG A 78 6.00 5.81 12.27
C ARG A 78 4.96 6.90 12.11
N TYR A 79 4.18 7.13 13.13
CA TYR A 79 3.31 8.29 13.20
C TYR A 79 4.07 9.46 13.79
N VAL A 80 3.96 10.61 13.15
CA VAL A 80 4.51 11.88 13.65
C VAL A 80 3.40 12.91 13.69
N TRP A 81 3.41 13.73 14.73
CA TRP A 81 2.53 14.88 14.80
C TRP A 81 3.10 15.99 13.92
N ALA A 82 2.43 16.29 12.82
CA ALA A 82 2.85 17.31 11.87
C ALA A 82 1.62 18.16 11.47
N PRO A 83 1.23 19.16 12.30
CA PRO A 83 0.01 19.95 12.07
C PRO A 83 0.06 20.73 10.76
N ASP A 84 1.20 21.27 10.37
CA ASP A 84 1.46 21.95 9.10
C ASP A 84 1.23 21.04 7.87
N VAL A 85 1.61 19.79 7.93
CA VAL A 85 1.34 18.81 6.86
C VAL A 85 -0.15 18.50 6.78
N ILE A 86 -0.84 18.42 7.92
CA ILE A 86 -2.30 18.18 7.95
C ILE A 86 -3.03 19.36 7.34
N VAL A 87 -2.69 20.59 7.72
CA VAL A 87 -3.27 21.82 7.16
C VAL A 87 -3.03 21.89 5.66
N SER A 88 -1.83 21.61 5.18
CA SER A 88 -1.51 21.64 3.75
C SER A 88 -2.27 20.57 2.93
N ARG A 89 -2.58 19.42 3.53
CA ARG A 89 -3.41 18.38 2.90
C ARG A 89 -4.88 18.80 2.82
N ILE A 90 -5.40 19.43 3.87
CA ILE A 90 -6.78 19.93 3.90
C ILE A 90 -6.96 21.06 2.87
N THR A 91 -6.07 22.03 2.82
CA THR A 91 -6.11 23.13 1.85
C THR A 91 -6.01 22.66 0.41
N ARG A 92 -5.17 21.64 0.12
CA ARG A 92 -5.12 21.01 -1.22
C ARG A 92 -6.40 20.28 -1.59
N LYS A 93 -7.05 19.58 -0.66
CA LYS A 93 -8.34 18.94 -0.89
C LYS A 93 -9.45 19.95 -1.18
N LEU A 94 -9.52 21.03 -0.40
CA LEU A 94 -10.47 22.11 -0.60
C LEU A 94 -10.24 22.83 -1.94
N GLY A 95 -8.99 23.12 -2.29
CA GLY A 95 -8.64 23.73 -3.56
C GLY A 95 -9.08 22.88 -4.76
N ARG A 96 -8.87 21.56 -4.71
CA ARG A 96 -9.34 20.62 -5.77
C ARG A 96 -10.87 20.54 -5.83
N ALA A 97 -11.58 20.56 -4.70
CA ALA A 97 -13.04 20.54 -4.68
C ALA A 97 -13.63 21.83 -5.26
N LEU A 98 -13.05 22.99 -4.95
CA LEU A 98 -13.44 24.30 -5.51
C LEU A 98 -13.16 24.37 -7.02
N SER A 99 -12.00 23.90 -7.48
CA SER A 99 -11.66 23.84 -8.90
C SER A 99 -12.61 22.94 -9.70
N ARG A 100 -13.03 21.80 -9.14
CA ARG A 100 -14.01 20.91 -9.78
C ARG A 100 -15.39 21.56 -9.87
N ARG A 101 -15.82 22.31 -8.88
CA ARG A 101 -17.08 23.07 -8.90
C ARG A 101 -17.06 24.18 -9.97
N ALA A 102 -15.96 24.91 -10.08
CA ALA A 102 -15.77 25.94 -11.10
C ALA A 102 -15.78 25.35 -12.52
N ALA A 103 -15.12 24.22 -12.75
CA ALA A 103 -15.12 23.51 -14.03
C ALA A 103 -16.50 22.93 -14.39
N GLY A 104 -17.28 22.48 -13.38
CA GLY A 104 -18.65 22.00 -13.57
C GLY A 104 -19.68 23.12 -13.88
N ALA A 105 -19.43 24.34 -13.48
CA ALA A 105 -20.28 25.49 -13.77
C ALA A 105 -20.06 26.10 -15.17
N GLY A 106 -19.00 25.71 -15.88
CA GLY A 106 -18.63 26.25 -17.20
C GLY A 106 -19.17 25.49 -18.40
N LEU A 107 -19.94 24.43 -18.24
CA LEU A 107 -20.51 23.63 -19.33
C LEU A 107 -22.02 23.88 -19.44
N SER A 108 -22.38 25.02 -19.96
CA SER A 108 -23.67 25.18 -20.67
C SER A 108 -23.45 24.86 -22.14
N PRO A 109 -24.06 23.81 -22.69
CA PRO A 109 -24.09 23.66 -24.14
C PRO A 109 -25.07 24.69 -24.68
N GLN A 110 -24.57 25.71 -25.36
CA GLN A 110 -25.40 26.45 -26.30
C GLN A 110 -25.57 25.58 -27.54
N GLU A 111 -26.65 24.85 -27.58
CA GLU A 111 -27.17 24.38 -28.85
C GLU A 111 -27.67 25.60 -29.63
N SER A 112 -26.89 26.04 -30.57
CA SER A 112 -27.38 26.86 -31.64
C SER A 112 -27.83 25.93 -32.76
N CYS A 113 -29.08 25.57 -32.76
CA CYS A 113 -29.76 25.10 -33.96
C CYS A 113 -29.89 26.28 -34.90
N ASN A 114 -29.10 26.29 -35.93
CA ASN A 114 -29.34 27.14 -37.09
C ASN A 114 -29.82 26.24 -38.23
N HIS A 115 -31.14 26.24 -38.44
CA HIS A 115 -31.76 25.73 -39.66
C HIS A 115 -31.94 26.94 -40.60
N GLY A 116 -31.10 26.94 -41.62
CA GLY A 116 -31.32 27.68 -42.83
C GLY A 116 -31.71 26.77 -43.97
#